data_4e295cd56f26cdb0e46482be9fdb2b71
#
_entry.id   4e295cd56f26cdb0e46482be9fdb2b71
#
_cell.length_a   1.000
_cell.length_b   1.000
_cell.length_c   1.000
_cell.angle_alpha   90.00
_cell.angle_beta   90.00
_cell.angle_gamma   90.00
#
_symmetry.space_group_name_H-M   'P 1'
#
loop_
_entity.id
_entity.type
_entity.pdbx_description
1 polymer ?
#
loop_
_entity_poly.entity_id
_entity_poly.type
_entity_poly.pdbx_seq_one_letter_code
_entity_poly.pdbx_strand_id
1 'polypeptide(L)'
;MPRKKAAAAAWEEPSSGNGTARAGPRKRGGPAGRKRERPERCSSSSGGGSSGDEDGLELDGAPGGGKRAARPAATKAGGAAVVITEPEHTKERVKLEGSKCKGQLLIFGATNWDLIGRKEVPKQQAAYRNLGQNLWGPHRYGCLSGVRVRTVVSGSCAAHSLLITTEGKLWSWGRNEKGQLGHGDTKRVEAPRLIEGLSHEVIVSAACGRNHTLALTETGSVFAFGENKMGQLGLGNQTDAVPSPAQIMYNGQPITKVACGAEFSMIMDCKGNLYSFGCPEYGQLGHNSDGKFIARAQRIEYDCELVPRRVAIFIEKTKDGQILPVPNVVVRDVACGANHTLVLDSQKRVFSWGFGGYGRLGHAEQKDEMVPRLVKLFDFPGRGASQIYAGYTCSFAVSEVGGLFFWGATNTSRESTMYPKAVQDLCGWRIRSLACGAMGTTSPSLPLPLRK
;
A
#
# COMPACT_ATOMS: atom_id res chain seq x y z
N MET A 1 -24.03 22.91 -54.43
CA MET A 1 -23.54 24.22 -54.00
C MET A 1 -22.64 24.03 -52.81
N PRO A 2 -21.43 24.66 -52.73
CA PRO A 2 -20.21 23.84 -52.86
C PRO A 2 -19.48 23.58 -51.53
N ARG A 3 -18.70 22.50 -51.55
CA ARG A 3 -17.71 22.09 -50.54
C ARG A 3 -16.59 23.13 -50.38
N LYS A 4 -16.25 23.53 -49.15
CA LYS A 4 -14.96 24.19 -48.86
C LYS A 4 -14.00 23.19 -48.24
N LYS A 5 -12.87 22.98 -48.96
CA LYS A 5 -11.67 22.30 -48.52
C LYS A 5 -10.97 23.16 -47.46
N ALA A 6 -10.55 22.60 -46.35
CA ALA A 6 -9.59 23.22 -45.44
C ALA A 6 -8.21 22.60 -45.68
N ALA A 7 -7.23 23.48 -45.81
CA ALA A 7 -5.85 23.16 -46.13
C ALA A 7 -5.06 22.64 -44.92
N ALA A 8 -4.16 21.70 -45.18
CA ALA A 8 -3.16 21.25 -44.24
C ALA A 8 -2.01 22.27 -44.13
N ALA A 9 -1.65 22.67 -42.92
CA ALA A 9 -0.44 23.45 -42.66
C ALA A 9 0.68 22.49 -42.26
N ALA A 10 1.75 22.54 -43.08
CA ALA A 10 2.98 21.84 -42.84
C ALA A 10 3.85 22.66 -41.86
N TRP A 11 4.49 22.00 -40.93
CA TRP A 11 5.49 22.59 -40.05
C TRP A 11 6.88 22.32 -40.64
N GLU A 12 7.61 23.39 -40.99
CA GLU A 12 9.01 23.36 -41.41
C GLU A 12 9.92 23.48 -40.20
N GLU A 13 10.97 22.70 -40.18
CA GLU A 13 12.11 22.79 -39.26
C GLU A 13 13.06 23.91 -39.70
N PRO A 14 13.71 24.65 -38.78
CA PRO A 14 14.81 25.51 -39.15
C PRO A 14 16.18 24.78 -39.00
N SER A 15 16.94 24.89 -40.06
CA SER A 15 18.27 24.38 -40.29
C SER A 15 19.35 25.08 -39.45
N SER A 16 20.39 24.30 -39.17
CA SER A 16 21.68 24.61 -38.57
C SER A 16 22.46 25.78 -39.21
N GLY A 17 23.05 26.62 -38.37
CA GLY A 17 24.05 27.60 -38.75
C GLY A 17 25.30 27.49 -37.88
N ASN A 18 26.41 27.08 -38.48
CA ASN A 18 27.77 27.08 -37.94
C ASN A 18 28.32 28.49 -37.69
N GLY A 19 29.01 28.69 -36.58
CA GLY A 19 29.80 29.90 -36.34
C GLY A 19 30.91 29.66 -35.31
N THR A 20 32.08 29.42 -35.82
CA THR A 20 33.36 29.30 -35.10
C THR A 20 33.89 30.63 -34.56
N ALA A 21 34.39 30.67 -33.34
CA ALA A 21 35.51 31.57 -32.98
C ALA A 21 36.24 31.08 -31.72
N ARG A 22 37.51 30.93 -31.87
CA ARG A 22 38.58 30.65 -30.89
C ARG A 22 38.84 31.84 -29.97
N ALA A 23 39.21 31.60 -28.70
CA ALA A 23 40.41 32.15 -28.05
C ALA A 23 40.61 31.51 -26.67
N GLY A 24 41.81 31.06 -26.45
CA GLY A 24 42.32 30.37 -25.27
C GLY A 24 42.95 31.32 -24.24
N PRO A 25 43.99 30.95 -23.40
CA PRO A 25 43.71 30.73 -21.98
C PRO A 25 44.48 31.72 -21.07
N ARG A 26 44.09 31.88 -19.82
CA ARG A 26 44.99 32.47 -18.79
C ARG A 26 44.96 31.70 -17.48
N LYS A 27 46.16 31.24 -17.14
CA LYS A 27 46.61 30.69 -15.86
C LYS A 27 46.77 31.79 -14.80
N ARG A 28 46.65 31.43 -13.54
CA ARG A 28 47.42 31.75 -12.31
C ARG A 28 46.49 31.66 -11.11
N GLY A 29 46.79 31.07 -9.99
CA GLY A 29 47.92 30.54 -9.29
C GLY A 29 47.43 30.15 -7.90
N GLY A 30 47.92 29.09 -7.29
CA GLY A 30 47.67 28.75 -5.89
C GLY A 30 48.50 29.61 -4.92
N PRO A 31 48.51 29.32 -3.62
CA PRO A 31 49.23 28.18 -3.06
C PRO A 31 48.57 27.46 -1.84
N ALA A 32 48.86 26.21 -1.70
CA ALA A 32 49.58 25.51 -0.59
C ALA A 32 49.02 25.73 0.82
N GLY A 33 48.55 24.72 1.49
CA GLY A 33 49.19 23.62 2.09
C GLY A 33 48.90 23.56 3.59
N ARG A 34 48.44 22.47 4.10
CA ARG A 34 48.95 21.85 5.33
C ARG A 34 48.24 20.53 5.61
N LYS A 35 49.01 19.48 5.43
CA LYS A 35 48.82 18.15 6.04
C LYS A 35 48.85 18.24 7.56
N ARG A 36 48.04 17.48 8.23
CA ARG A 36 48.41 16.89 9.53
C ARG A 36 47.89 15.47 9.61
N GLU A 37 48.80 14.64 10.00
CA GLU A 37 48.91 13.21 10.03
C GLU A 37 48.08 12.59 11.15
N ARG A 38 47.76 11.35 10.87
CA ARG A 38 47.30 10.28 11.78
C ARG A 38 48.46 9.88 12.72
N PRO A 39 48.20 9.33 13.88
CA PRO A 39 48.98 8.18 14.29
C PRO A 39 48.15 6.92 14.51
N GLU A 40 48.81 5.84 14.13
CA GLU A 40 48.42 4.45 14.21
C GLU A 40 48.59 3.90 15.64
N ARG A 41 47.81 2.80 15.84
CA ARG A 41 48.07 1.56 16.58
C ARG A 41 49.02 1.55 17.77
N CYS A 42 48.57 0.85 18.82
CA CYS A 42 49.32 -0.29 19.38
C CYS A 42 48.41 -1.30 20.08
N SER A 43 48.63 -2.50 19.71
CA SER A 43 48.16 -3.77 20.25
C SER A 43 49.08 -4.28 21.40
N SER A 44 48.50 -5.04 22.33
CA SER A 44 49.09 -6.23 22.99
C SER A 44 48.31 -6.52 24.28
N SER A 45 47.64 -7.61 24.38
CA SER A 45 48.00 -9.00 24.69
C SER A 45 48.20 -9.27 26.17
N SER A 46 47.44 -10.27 26.60
CA SER A 46 47.73 -11.35 27.52
C SER A 46 47.62 -11.14 29.04
N GLY A 47 46.85 -12.02 29.62
CA GLY A 47 47.32 -13.01 30.60
C GLY A 47 46.64 -12.95 31.95
N GLY A 48 45.82 -13.91 32.24
CA GLY A 48 46.09 -15.01 33.15
C GLY A 48 45.75 -14.81 34.61
N GLY A 49 44.93 -15.74 35.12
CA GLY A 49 45.23 -16.45 36.37
C GLY A 49 44.37 -16.08 37.59
N SER A 50 43.41 -16.91 37.84
CA SER A 50 43.20 -17.88 38.93
C SER A 50 42.93 -17.37 40.36
N SER A 51 41.80 -17.86 40.85
CA SER A 51 41.55 -18.59 42.12
C SER A 51 41.65 -17.86 43.47
N GLY A 52 40.69 -18.22 44.30
CA GLY A 52 40.84 -18.29 45.77
C GLY A 52 39.63 -17.73 46.51
N ASP A 53 38.81 -18.57 46.86
CA ASP A 53 38.19 -19.10 48.08
C ASP A 53 38.01 -18.15 49.29
N GLU A 54 36.78 -18.24 49.80
CA GLU A 54 36.32 -18.53 51.16
C GLU A 54 36.08 -17.40 52.18
N ASP A 55 34.92 -17.62 52.80
CA ASP A 55 34.50 -17.45 54.19
C ASP A 55 34.05 -16.07 54.73
N GLY A 56 32.76 -15.98 54.94
CA GLY A 56 32.12 -16.18 56.25
C GLY A 56 31.97 -14.92 57.12
N LEU A 57 30.77 -14.57 57.39
CA LEU A 57 30.17 -14.40 58.75
C LEU A 57 29.08 -13.33 58.79
N GLU A 58 27.98 -13.75 59.36
CA GLU A 58 26.79 -12.98 59.74
C GLU A 58 27.07 -11.81 60.68
N LEU A 59 26.20 -10.78 60.68
CA LEU A 59 25.44 -10.33 61.81
C LEU A 59 24.48 -9.17 61.50
N ASP A 60 23.28 -9.36 61.98
CA ASP A 60 22.08 -8.58 62.25
C ASP A 60 22.10 -7.05 62.23
N GLY A 61 20.95 -6.54 61.72
CA GLY A 61 20.48 -5.19 62.07
C GLY A 61 19.44 -4.59 61.10
N ALA A 62 18.16 -4.93 61.22
CA ALA A 62 17.06 -4.12 60.71
C ALA A 62 16.70 -2.98 61.72
N PRO A 63 15.85 -1.97 61.40
CA PRO A 63 14.81 -1.89 60.39
C PRO A 63 14.59 -0.48 59.77
N GLY A 64 13.79 -0.42 58.70
CA GLY A 64 12.97 0.76 58.49
C GLY A 64 12.97 1.38 57.10
N GLY A 65 11.87 1.26 56.40
CA GLY A 65 11.47 2.33 55.50
C GLY A 65 11.28 1.99 54.03
N GLY A 66 10.05 1.74 53.60
CA GLY A 66 9.59 2.14 52.29
C GLY A 66 9.70 1.11 51.14
N LYS A 67 8.89 0.11 51.16
CA LYS A 67 8.58 -0.71 49.99
C LYS A 67 7.90 0.13 48.90
N ARG A 68 8.67 0.61 47.92
CA ARG A 68 8.11 0.89 46.60
C ARG A 68 8.00 -0.44 45.90
N ALA A 69 6.75 -0.87 45.69
CA ALA A 69 6.44 -2.05 44.89
C ALA A 69 7.05 -1.90 43.49
N ALA A 70 8.00 -2.75 43.18
CA ALA A 70 8.44 -2.98 41.81
C ALA A 70 7.24 -3.54 41.04
N ARG A 71 6.75 -2.81 40.05
CA ARG A 71 5.83 -3.34 39.04
C ARG A 71 6.47 -4.60 38.44
N PRO A 72 5.78 -5.72 38.39
CA PRO A 72 6.29 -6.89 37.70
C PRO A 72 6.51 -6.53 36.25
N ALA A 73 7.66 -6.94 35.71
CA ALA A 73 7.91 -6.91 34.27
C ALA A 73 6.74 -7.60 33.60
N ALA A 74 6.07 -6.86 32.69
CA ALA A 74 5.02 -7.43 31.85
C ALA A 74 5.68 -8.51 31.02
N THR A 75 5.56 -9.75 31.43
CA THR A 75 5.63 -10.89 30.54
C THR A 75 4.59 -10.62 29.45
N LYS A 76 5.04 -10.55 28.20
CA LYS A 76 4.15 -10.62 27.05
C LYS A 76 3.35 -11.91 27.15
N ALA A 77 2.26 -11.90 27.90
CA ALA A 77 1.20 -12.83 27.64
C ALA A 77 0.77 -12.51 26.22
N GLY A 78 0.98 -13.46 25.30
CA GLY A 78 0.44 -13.39 23.96
C GLY A 78 -1.02 -13.05 24.15
N GLY A 79 -1.42 -11.82 23.79
CA GLY A 79 -2.80 -11.42 23.81
C GLY A 79 -3.52 -12.44 22.95
N ALA A 80 -4.40 -13.21 23.56
CA ALA A 80 -5.30 -14.09 22.82
C ALA A 80 -5.98 -13.16 21.82
N ALA A 81 -5.67 -13.36 20.55
CA ALA A 81 -6.33 -12.65 19.47
C ALA A 81 -7.82 -12.81 19.70
N VAL A 82 -8.55 -11.73 19.89
CA VAL A 82 -9.99 -11.77 19.96
C VAL A 82 -10.46 -12.12 18.57
N VAL A 83 -10.46 -13.42 18.30
CA VAL A 83 -11.07 -13.96 17.09
C VAL A 83 -12.55 -13.66 17.23
N ILE A 84 -13.10 -12.92 16.28
CA ILE A 84 -14.53 -12.64 16.22
C ILE A 84 -15.20 -13.99 16.01
N THR A 85 -15.73 -14.57 17.07
CA THR A 85 -16.45 -15.84 17.01
C THR A 85 -17.93 -15.55 16.89
N GLU A 86 -18.46 -15.58 15.66
CA GLU A 86 -19.89 -15.73 15.47
C GLU A 86 -20.24 -17.23 15.44
N PRO A 87 -21.33 -17.65 16.08
CA PRO A 87 -21.79 -19.03 16.00
C PRO A 87 -22.01 -19.43 14.54
N GLU A 88 -21.56 -20.61 14.14
CA GLU A 88 -21.63 -21.07 12.74
C GLU A 88 -23.05 -21.00 12.13
N HIS A 89 -24.08 -21.20 12.94
CA HIS A 89 -25.47 -21.11 12.50
C HIS A 89 -25.95 -19.68 12.20
N THR A 90 -25.22 -18.64 12.62
CA THR A 90 -25.53 -17.23 12.31
C THR A 90 -24.74 -16.70 11.11
N LYS A 91 -23.77 -17.46 10.61
CA LYS A 91 -22.99 -17.06 9.44
C LYS A 91 -23.82 -17.17 8.18
N GLU A 92 -23.78 -16.09 7.38
CA GLU A 92 -24.35 -16.12 6.05
C GLU A 92 -23.55 -17.02 5.12
N ARG A 93 -24.23 -17.65 4.18
CA ARG A 93 -23.59 -18.35 3.07
C ARG A 93 -23.64 -17.43 1.86
N VAL A 94 -22.47 -17.12 1.31
CA VAL A 94 -22.36 -16.30 0.12
C VAL A 94 -21.71 -17.12 -1.00
N LYS A 95 -22.11 -16.82 -2.23
CA LYS A 95 -21.38 -17.20 -3.42
C LYS A 95 -21.07 -15.93 -4.19
N LEU A 96 -19.85 -15.46 -4.06
CA LEU A 96 -19.40 -14.25 -4.71
C LEU A 96 -19.16 -14.52 -6.20
N GLU A 97 -19.52 -13.55 -7.03
CA GLU A 97 -19.22 -13.56 -8.45
C GLU A 97 -18.09 -12.59 -8.74
N GLY A 98 -17.11 -13.03 -9.50
CA GLY A 98 -16.07 -12.15 -10.04
C GLY A 98 -16.59 -11.33 -11.23
N SER A 99 -15.72 -10.47 -11.76
CA SER A 99 -15.99 -9.70 -12.98
C SER A 99 -16.46 -10.62 -14.11
N LYS A 100 -17.48 -10.20 -14.87
CA LYS A 100 -17.98 -10.91 -16.06
C LYS A 100 -17.15 -10.64 -17.33
N CYS A 101 -16.09 -9.85 -17.22
CA CYS A 101 -15.19 -9.56 -18.33
C CYS A 101 -14.42 -10.80 -18.78
N LYS A 102 -14.14 -10.87 -20.08
CA LYS A 102 -13.29 -11.88 -20.70
C LYS A 102 -12.34 -11.18 -21.65
N GLY A 103 -11.05 -11.44 -21.51
CA GLY A 103 -10.06 -10.74 -22.33
C GLY A 103 -8.72 -11.47 -22.36
N GLN A 104 -7.75 -10.79 -22.93
CA GLN A 104 -6.35 -11.19 -22.97
C GLN A 104 -5.50 -10.14 -22.28
N LEU A 105 -4.44 -10.56 -21.60
CA LEU A 105 -3.47 -9.67 -21.01
C LEU A 105 -2.53 -9.12 -22.10
N LEU A 106 -2.42 -7.81 -22.16
CA LEU A 106 -1.39 -7.10 -22.90
C LEU A 106 -0.51 -6.35 -21.92
N ILE A 107 0.81 -6.43 -22.14
CA ILE A 107 1.82 -5.70 -21.36
C ILE A 107 2.61 -4.78 -22.26
N PHE A 108 2.97 -3.61 -21.78
CA PHE A 108 3.85 -2.66 -22.44
C PHE A 108 4.52 -1.74 -21.41
N GLY A 109 5.61 -1.10 -21.79
CA GLY A 109 6.41 -0.25 -20.91
C GLY A 109 7.64 -0.95 -20.33
N ALA A 110 8.09 -0.47 -19.17
CA ALA A 110 9.29 -0.98 -18.50
C ALA A 110 9.03 -2.32 -17.82
N THR A 111 9.97 -3.26 -17.97
CA THR A 111 9.91 -4.59 -17.35
C THR A 111 11.00 -4.84 -16.30
N ASN A 112 11.71 -3.79 -15.88
CA ASN A 112 12.76 -3.93 -14.88
C ASN A 112 12.16 -3.96 -13.46
N TRP A 113 11.86 -5.16 -12.98
CA TRP A 113 11.27 -5.39 -11.67
C TRP A 113 12.21 -5.05 -10.49
N ASP A 114 13.52 -4.87 -10.73
CA ASP A 114 14.47 -4.48 -9.69
C ASP A 114 14.29 -3.00 -9.29
N LEU A 115 13.82 -2.17 -10.18
CA LEU A 115 13.64 -0.74 -9.98
C LEU A 115 12.20 -0.33 -9.63
N ILE A 116 11.23 -1.04 -10.19
CA ILE A 116 9.81 -0.71 -10.01
C ILE A 116 9.40 -0.85 -8.54
N GLY A 117 8.79 0.19 -7.99
CA GLY A 117 8.22 0.20 -6.63
C GLY A 117 9.23 0.25 -5.49
N ARG A 118 10.53 0.49 -5.72
CA ARG A 118 11.49 0.75 -4.64
C ARG A 118 11.48 2.21 -4.22
N LYS A 119 11.57 2.47 -2.91
CA LYS A 119 11.82 3.83 -2.38
C LYS A 119 13.23 4.30 -2.74
N GLU A 120 14.19 3.39 -2.65
CA GLU A 120 15.60 3.64 -2.94
C GLU A 120 16.16 2.54 -3.82
N VAL A 121 16.91 2.92 -4.84
CA VAL A 121 17.63 1.98 -5.70
C VAL A 121 18.94 1.63 -5.01
N PRO A 122 19.24 0.36 -4.74
CA PRO A 122 20.51 -0.05 -4.16
C PRO A 122 21.67 0.45 -5.01
N LYS A 123 22.68 1.07 -4.39
CA LYS A 123 23.84 1.67 -5.10
C LYS A 123 24.55 0.69 -6.02
N GLN A 124 24.60 -0.57 -5.65
CA GLN A 124 25.18 -1.65 -6.48
C GLN A 124 24.35 -1.94 -7.73
N GLN A 125 23.03 -1.79 -7.69
CA GLN A 125 22.15 -2.03 -8.84
C GLN A 125 22.03 -0.81 -9.76
N ALA A 126 22.31 0.39 -9.28
CA ALA A 126 22.38 1.58 -10.10
C ALA A 126 23.50 1.52 -11.17
N ALA A 127 24.54 0.71 -10.94
CA ALA A 127 25.61 0.45 -11.90
C ALA A 127 25.21 -0.57 -12.99
N TYR A 128 24.23 -1.43 -12.73
CA TYR A 128 23.70 -2.38 -13.71
C TYR A 128 22.60 -1.71 -14.53
N ARG A 129 22.98 -0.92 -15.51
CA ARG A 129 22.08 -0.30 -16.51
C ARG A 129 21.49 -1.27 -17.53
N ASN A 130 21.49 -2.56 -17.27
CA ASN A 130 20.63 -3.49 -18.00
C ASN A 130 19.19 -3.27 -17.51
N LEU A 131 18.65 -2.15 -17.94
CA LEU A 131 17.23 -1.88 -17.97
C LEU A 131 16.63 -3.04 -18.76
N GLY A 132 15.74 -3.81 -18.18
CA GLY A 132 14.97 -4.80 -18.91
C GLY A 132 14.41 -4.17 -20.18
N GLN A 133 14.17 -4.98 -21.20
CA GLN A 133 13.67 -4.46 -22.47
C GLN A 133 12.40 -3.65 -22.23
N ASN A 134 12.39 -2.40 -22.67
CA ASN A 134 11.17 -1.62 -22.74
C ASN A 134 10.29 -2.17 -23.87
N LEU A 135 9.09 -2.54 -23.55
CA LEU A 135 8.08 -2.97 -24.51
C LEU A 135 7.35 -1.73 -25.04
N TRP A 136 7.74 -1.24 -26.20
CA TRP A 136 7.20 -0.02 -26.80
C TRP A 136 5.78 -0.17 -27.37
N GLY A 137 5.30 -1.39 -27.52
CA GLY A 137 3.96 -1.70 -27.97
C GLY A 137 3.32 -2.83 -27.16
N PRO A 138 2.03 -3.12 -27.40
CA PRO A 138 1.34 -4.21 -26.73
C PRO A 138 2.00 -5.55 -26.99
N HIS A 139 2.37 -6.28 -25.95
CA HIS A 139 3.00 -7.57 -25.98
C HIS A 139 2.14 -8.62 -25.28
N ARG A 140 2.15 -9.85 -25.80
CA ARG A 140 1.45 -10.99 -25.20
C ARG A 140 2.45 -11.98 -24.63
N TYR A 141 2.10 -12.56 -23.48
CA TYR A 141 2.86 -13.67 -22.92
C TYR A 141 2.42 -15.00 -23.55
N GLY A 142 3.38 -15.78 -24.06
CA GLY A 142 3.10 -17.11 -24.65
C GLY A 142 2.52 -18.08 -23.62
N CYS A 143 2.91 -17.97 -22.34
CA CYS A 143 2.38 -18.82 -21.27
C CYS A 143 0.86 -18.65 -21.02
N LEU A 144 0.25 -17.56 -21.52
CA LEU A 144 -1.17 -17.29 -21.43
C LEU A 144 -1.95 -17.68 -22.68
N SER A 145 -1.34 -18.44 -23.60
CA SER A 145 -2.05 -18.96 -24.77
C SER A 145 -3.22 -19.86 -24.31
N GLY A 146 -4.44 -19.53 -24.77
CA GLY A 146 -5.65 -20.25 -24.35
C GLY A 146 -6.22 -19.83 -22.99
N VAL A 147 -5.51 -19.02 -22.20
CA VAL A 147 -5.97 -18.50 -20.90
C VAL A 147 -6.88 -17.30 -21.12
N ARG A 148 -8.08 -17.35 -20.56
CA ARG A 148 -9.04 -16.23 -20.58
C ARG A 148 -8.94 -15.44 -19.29
N VAL A 149 -8.54 -14.17 -19.38
CA VAL A 149 -8.36 -13.28 -18.24
C VAL A 149 -9.67 -12.58 -17.92
N ARG A 150 -10.08 -12.66 -16.67
CA ARG A 150 -11.24 -11.95 -16.12
C ARG A 150 -10.85 -10.59 -15.55
N THR A 151 -9.77 -10.55 -14.77
CA THR A 151 -9.33 -9.36 -14.05
C THR A 151 -7.81 -9.34 -13.96
N VAL A 152 -7.24 -8.14 -14.04
CA VAL A 152 -5.83 -7.87 -13.73
C VAL A 152 -5.79 -7.04 -12.45
N VAL A 153 -4.92 -7.41 -11.52
CA VAL A 153 -4.77 -6.76 -10.22
C VAL A 153 -3.34 -6.28 -10.05
N SER A 154 -3.20 -5.03 -9.66
CA SER A 154 -1.96 -4.43 -9.19
C SER A 154 -2.29 -3.47 -8.05
N GLY A 155 -1.28 -2.91 -7.41
CA GLY A 155 -1.46 -1.94 -6.33
C GLY A 155 -0.64 -0.68 -6.55
N SER A 156 -1.09 0.42 -5.99
CA SER A 156 -0.37 1.70 -6.03
C SER A 156 1.00 1.67 -5.34
N CYS A 157 1.27 0.62 -4.56
CA CYS A 157 2.54 0.39 -3.85
C CYS A 157 3.29 -0.84 -4.36
N ALA A 158 2.67 -1.66 -5.21
CA ALA A 158 3.15 -2.98 -5.57
C ALA A 158 4.19 -2.94 -6.69
N ALA A 159 5.13 -3.88 -6.64
CA ALA A 159 6.03 -4.20 -7.74
C ALA A 159 5.80 -5.64 -8.25
N HIS A 160 4.62 -6.17 -7.98
CA HIS A 160 4.12 -7.43 -8.50
C HIS A 160 2.68 -7.24 -9.00
N SER A 161 2.26 -8.14 -9.85
CA SER A 161 0.94 -8.10 -10.47
C SER A 161 0.31 -9.49 -10.44
N LEU A 162 -1.00 -9.50 -10.49
CA LEU A 162 -1.83 -10.71 -10.50
C LEU A 162 -2.81 -10.66 -11.67
N LEU A 163 -3.25 -11.82 -12.11
CA LEU A 163 -4.46 -11.94 -12.91
C LEU A 163 -5.35 -13.05 -12.39
N ILE A 164 -6.64 -12.90 -12.57
CA ILE A 164 -7.65 -13.90 -12.26
C ILE A 164 -8.27 -14.36 -13.57
N THR A 165 -8.33 -15.66 -13.78
CA THR A 165 -8.94 -16.25 -14.98
C THR A 165 -10.45 -16.35 -14.85
N THR A 166 -11.12 -16.67 -15.96
CA THR A 166 -12.57 -16.91 -15.96
C THR A 166 -12.97 -18.10 -15.09
N GLU A 167 -12.07 -19.05 -14.88
CA GLU A 167 -12.23 -20.22 -14.03
C GLU A 167 -11.88 -19.95 -12.55
N GLY A 168 -11.50 -18.71 -12.20
CA GLY A 168 -11.11 -18.33 -10.84
C GLY A 168 -9.70 -18.75 -10.45
N LYS A 169 -8.82 -19.02 -11.39
CA LYS A 169 -7.41 -19.31 -11.12
C LYS A 169 -6.62 -18.01 -10.97
N LEU A 170 -5.74 -17.98 -9.98
CA LEU A 170 -4.90 -16.82 -9.68
C LEU A 170 -3.47 -17.04 -10.19
N TRP A 171 -2.98 -16.10 -10.97
CA TRP A 171 -1.61 -16.07 -11.51
C TRP A 171 -0.90 -14.83 -11.00
N SER A 172 0.41 -14.92 -10.79
CA SER A 172 1.25 -13.82 -10.30
C SER A 172 2.59 -13.74 -11.01
N TRP A 173 3.16 -12.53 -11.07
CA TRP A 173 4.51 -12.27 -11.58
C TRP A 173 5.06 -10.97 -11.02
N GLY A 174 6.35 -10.74 -11.18
CA GLY A 174 7.07 -9.57 -10.72
C GLY A 174 8.00 -9.88 -9.55
N ARG A 175 8.17 -8.90 -8.66
CA ARG A 175 9.05 -9.01 -7.49
C ARG A 175 8.53 -10.03 -6.49
N ASN A 176 9.45 -10.78 -5.86
CA ASN A 176 9.11 -11.86 -4.93
C ASN A 176 10.06 -11.98 -3.72
N GLU A 177 10.77 -10.93 -3.36
CA GLU A 177 11.77 -10.97 -2.27
C GLU A 177 11.17 -11.37 -0.91
N LYS A 178 9.86 -11.21 -0.75
CA LYS A 178 9.10 -11.55 0.46
C LYS A 178 8.07 -12.67 0.26
N GLY A 179 8.11 -13.34 -0.87
CA GLY A 179 7.14 -14.39 -1.18
C GLY A 179 5.77 -13.85 -1.60
N GLN A 180 5.66 -12.59 -2.00
CA GLN A 180 4.40 -11.95 -2.40
C GLN A 180 3.74 -12.55 -3.64
N LEU A 181 4.41 -13.44 -4.35
CA LEU A 181 3.86 -14.17 -5.49
C LEU A 181 3.15 -15.47 -5.12
N GLY A 182 3.38 -16.01 -3.92
CA GLY A 182 2.68 -17.20 -3.41
C GLY A 182 3.13 -18.53 -4.01
N HIS A 183 4.34 -18.62 -4.57
CA HIS A 183 4.87 -19.84 -5.21
C HIS A 183 5.67 -20.76 -4.31
N GLY A 184 5.72 -20.50 -3.00
CA GLY A 184 6.51 -21.27 -2.04
C GLY A 184 8.00 -20.91 -2.01
N ASP A 185 8.41 -19.88 -2.74
CA ASP A 185 9.78 -19.39 -2.80
C ASP A 185 9.82 -17.85 -2.79
N THR A 186 11.01 -17.28 -2.87
CA THR A 186 11.25 -15.82 -2.95
C THR A 186 11.93 -15.41 -4.26
N LYS A 187 11.84 -16.27 -5.29
CA LYS A 187 12.42 -15.99 -6.60
C LYS A 187 11.49 -15.12 -7.44
N ARG A 188 12.05 -14.09 -8.05
CA ARG A 188 11.34 -13.25 -9.00
C ARG A 188 10.82 -14.05 -10.19
N VAL A 189 9.64 -13.69 -10.68
CA VAL A 189 9.01 -14.31 -11.85
C VAL A 189 8.73 -13.24 -12.91
N GLU A 190 9.25 -13.44 -14.10
CA GLU A 190 9.19 -12.44 -15.17
C GLU A 190 7.87 -12.45 -15.97
N ALA A 191 7.21 -13.59 -16.01
CA ALA A 191 5.96 -13.78 -16.72
C ALA A 191 4.90 -14.39 -15.80
N PRO A 192 3.60 -14.23 -16.09
CA PRO A 192 2.53 -14.80 -15.27
C PRO A 192 2.72 -16.31 -15.04
N ARG A 193 2.64 -16.73 -13.77
CA ARG A 193 2.72 -18.11 -13.31
C ARG A 193 1.55 -18.43 -12.40
N LEU A 194 0.94 -19.59 -12.62
CA LEU A 194 -0.17 -20.08 -11.79
C LEU A 194 0.28 -20.28 -10.34
N ILE A 195 -0.54 -19.83 -9.39
CA ILE A 195 -0.32 -20.09 -7.96
C ILE A 195 -0.93 -21.45 -7.64
N GLU A 196 -0.09 -22.50 -7.64
CA GLU A 196 -0.52 -23.89 -7.45
C GLU A 196 -1.16 -24.11 -6.07
N GLY A 197 -0.69 -23.42 -5.04
CA GLY A 197 -1.25 -23.51 -3.68
C GLY A 197 -2.71 -23.06 -3.55
N LEU A 198 -3.24 -22.37 -4.56
CA LEU A 198 -4.64 -21.92 -4.63
C LEU A 198 -5.42 -22.58 -5.79
N SER A 199 -4.86 -23.63 -6.42
CA SER A 199 -5.46 -24.25 -7.61
C SER A 199 -6.82 -24.94 -7.33
N HIS A 200 -7.09 -25.29 -6.08
CA HIS A 200 -8.35 -25.87 -5.62
C HIS A 200 -9.41 -24.83 -5.20
N GLU A 201 -9.02 -23.56 -5.15
CA GLU A 201 -9.92 -22.45 -4.79
C GLU A 201 -10.42 -21.72 -6.04
N VAL A 202 -11.60 -21.13 -5.92
CA VAL A 202 -12.13 -20.18 -6.92
C VAL A 202 -11.91 -18.76 -6.40
N ILE A 203 -10.93 -18.07 -6.97
CA ILE A 203 -10.60 -16.69 -6.60
C ILE A 203 -11.46 -15.72 -7.40
N VAL A 204 -12.11 -14.77 -6.72
CA VAL A 204 -13.00 -13.76 -7.31
C VAL A 204 -12.44 -12.35 -7.27
N SER A 205 -11.54 -12.08 -6.31
CA SER A 205 -10.87 -10.79 -6.15
C SER A 205 -9.51 -10.97 -5.48
N ALA A 206 -8.64 -9.98 -5.64
CA ALA A 206 -7.34 -9.96 -4.99
C ALA A 206 -6.88 -8.51 -4.78
N ALA A 207 -5.89 -8.30 -3.92
CA ALA A 207 -5.26 -7.00 -3.69
C ALA A 207 -3.76 -7.16 -3.47
N CYS A 208 -2.99 -6.17 -3.92
CA CYS A 208 -1.53 -6.12 -3.77
C CYS A 208 -1.13 -4.96 -2.85
N GLY A 209 -0.38 -5.26 -1.79
CA GLY A 209 0.38 -4.27 -1.03
C GLY A 209 1.79 -4.07 -1.58
N ARG A 210 2.68 -3.44 -0.82
CA ARG A 210 4.08 -3.26 -1.26
C ARG A 210 4.76 -4.60 -1.51
N ASN A 211 4.67 -5.51 -0.54
CA ASN A 211 5.31 -6.83 -0.59
C ASN A 211 4.39 -7.94 -0.10
N HIS A 212 3.07 -7.74 -0.13
CA HIS A 212 2.11 -8.76 0.27
C HIS A 212 0.89 -8.79 -0.64
N THR A 213 0.16 -9.87 -0.56
CA THR A 213 -1.01 -10.16 -1.41
C THR A 213 -2.13 -10.75 -0.58
N LEU A 214 -3.36 -10.30 -0.86
CA LEU A 214 -4.59 -10.92 -0.38
C LEU A 214 -5.37 -11.50 -1.56
N ALA A 215 -5.93 -12.68 -1.38
CA ALA A 215 -6.79 -13.35 -2.36
C ALA A 215 -8.12 -13.73 -1.72
N LEU A 216 -9.22 -13.31 -2.35
CA LEU A 216 -10.59 -13.55 -1.88
C LEU A 216 -11.23 -14.68 -2.69
N THR A 217 -11.74 -15.68 -2.01
CA THR A 217 -12.46 -16.81 -2.62
C THR A 217 -13.94 -16.50 -2.84
N GLU A 218 -14.60 -17.29 -3.68
CA GLU A 218 -16.05 -17.18 -3.93
C GLU A 218 -16.91 -17.43 -2.68
N THR A 219 -16.38 -18.11 -1.68
CA THR A 219 -17.05 -18.39 -0.42
C THR A 219 -16.82 -17.35 0.67
N GLY A 220 -16.04 -16.32 0.38
CA GLY A 220 -15.75 -15.26 1.33
C GLY A 220 -14.57 -15.52 2.27
N SER A 221 -13.73 -16.50 1.98
CA SER A 221 -12.47 -16.76 2.67
C SER A 221 -11.34 -15.92 2.07
N VAL A 222 -10.34 -15.56 2.86
CA VAL A 222 -9.18 -14.76 2.42
C VAL A 222 -7.89 -15.52 2.70
N PHE A 223 -7.05 -15.63 1.68
CA PHE A 223 -5.68 -16.11 1.78
C PHE A 223 -4.71 -14.95 1.66
N ALA A 224 -3.61 -15.01 2.41
CA ALA A 224 -2.57 -13.99 2.43
C ALA A 224 -1.19 -14.62 2.26
N PHE A 225 -0.29 -13.90 1.61
CA PHE A 225 1.11 -14.29 1.43
C PHE A 225 2.00 -13.08 1.16
N GLY A 226 3.29 -13.23 1.43
CA GLY A 226 4.27 -12.18 1.30
C GLY A 226 4.87 -11.73 2.62
N GLU A 227 5.23 -10.46 2.72
CA GLU A 227 5.80 -9.85 3.92
C GLU A 227 4.80 -9.79 5.07
N ASN A 228 5.27 -10.13 6.28
CA ASN A 228 4.44 -10.15 7.49
C ASN A 228 5.12 -9.50 8.71
N LYS A 229 6.13 -8.67 8.51
CA LYS A 229 6.84 -7.99 9.60
C LYS A 229 5.95 -7.10 10.45
N MET A 230 4.93 -6.53 9.83
CA MET A 230 3.96 -5.65 10.47
C MET A 230 2.63 -6.35 10.77
N GLY A 231 2.55 -7.67 10.59
CA GLY A 231 1.29 -8.40 10.74
C GLY A 231 0.29 -8.15 9.61
N GLN A 232 0.74 -7.62 8.45
CA GLN A 232 -0.12 -7.27 7.32
C GLN A 232 -0.82 -8.44 6.65
N LEU A 233 -0.47 -9.68 7.02
CA LEU A 233 -1.12 -10.89 6.54
C LEU A 233 -2.29 -11.35 7.42
N GLY A 234 -2.44 -10.81 8.63
CA GLY A 234 -3.53 -11.19 9.53
C GLY A 234 -3.46 -12.63 10.04
N LEU A 235 -2.27 -13.20 10.18
CA LEU A 235 -2.03 -14.60 10.56
C LEU A 235 -1.80 -14.78 12.08
N GLY A 236 -1.96 -13.73 12.87
CA GLY A 236 -1.74 -13.77 14.32
C GLY A 236 -0.28 -13.73 14.76
N ASN A 237 0.63 -13.47 13.86
CA ASN A 237 2.08 -13.42 14.12
C ASN A 237 2.78 -12.35 13.28
N GLN A 238 4.07 -12.17 13.55
CA GLN A 238 4.98 -11.35 12.77
C GLN A 238 6.15 -12.21 12.33
N THR A 239 6.29 -12.40 11.03
CA THR A 239 7.37 -13.15 10.37
C THR A 239 7.97 -12.33 9.25
N ASP A 240 9.16 -12.68 8.77
CA ASP A 240 9.78 -11.92 7.68
C ASP A 240 9.04 -12.12 6.35
N ALA A 241 8.70 -13.36 6.04
CA ALA A 241 8.03 -13.73 4.80
C ALA A 241 7.17 -14.98 4.96
N VAL A 242 6.06 -15.01 4.22
CA VAL A 242 5.19 -16.19 4.08
C VAL A 242 5.02 -16.44 2.58
N PRO A 243 5.85 -17.30 1.96
CA PRO A 243 5.88 -17.45 0.50
C PRO A 243 4.77 -18.33 -0.07
N SER A 244 4.04 -19.04 0.77
CA SER A 244 2.90 -19.87 0.36
C SER A 244 1.59 -19.30 0.89
N PRO A 245 0.47 -19.38 0.14
CA PRO A 245 -0.81 -18.89 0.60
C PRO A 245 -1.23 -19.49 1.94
N ALA A 246 -1.61 -18.64 2.89
CA ALA A 246 -2.13 -19.03 4.19
C ALA A 246 -3.46 -18.30 4.45
N GLN A 247 -4.43 -19.03 5.03
CA GLN A 247 -5.72 -18.45 5.36
C GLN A 247 -5.59 -17.51 6.57
N ILE A 248 -6.19 -16.30 6.49
CA ILE A 248 -6.16 -15.35 7.59
C ILE A 248 -6.91 -15.87 8.82
N MET A 249 -6.51 -15.40 10.00
CA MET A 249 -7.18 -15.71 11.26
C MET A 249 -8.45 -14.85 11.43
N TYR A 250 -9.50 -15.25 10.75
CA TYR A 250 -10.78 -14.56 10.77
C TYR A 250 -11.93 -15.58 10.83
N ASN A 251 -12.85 -15.37 11.76
CA ASN A 251 -13.99 -16.26 11.99
C ASN A 251 -15.34 -15.50 12.05
N GLY A 252 -15.45 -14.39 11.34
CA GLY A 252 -16.68 -13.60 11.22
C GLY A 252 -17.51 -13.97 10.00
N GLN A 253 -18.36 -13.06 9.57
CA GLN A 253 -19.17 -13.15 8.37
C GLN A 253 -18.29 -13.24 7.11
N PRO A 254 -18.77 -13.84 6.01
CA PRO A 254 -18.00 -13.93 4.77
C PRO A 254 -17.48 -12.58 4.29
N ILE A 255 -16.23 -12.55 3.85
CA ILE A 255 -15.59 -11.36 3.29
C ILE A 255 -16.05 -11.15 1.85
N THR A 256 -16.33 -9.92 1.47
CA THR A 256 -16.80 -9.53 0.14
C THR A 256 -15.85 -8.58 -0.58
N LYS A 257 -14.91 -7.95 0.15
CA LYS A 257 -13.92 -7.02 -0.42
C LYS A 257 -12.60 -7.14 0.32
N VAL A 258 -11.50 -7.05 -0.42
CA VAL A 258 -10.13 -6.95 0.09
C VAL A 258 -9.43 -5.73 -0.51
N ALA A 259 -8.58 -5.08 0.27
CA ALA A 259 -7.73 -3.98 -0.18
C ALA A 259 -6.41 -3.98 0.61
N CYS A 260 -5.33 -3.51 0.00
CA CYS A 260 -4.02 -3.42 0.62
C CYS A 260 -3.45 -2.01 0.49
N GLY A 261 -2.89 -1.50 1.58
CA GLY A 261 -1.94 -0.39 1.56
C GLY A 261 -0.50 -0.89 1.43
N ALA A 262 0.47 -0.04 1.75
CA ALA A 262 1.87 -0.44 1.66
C ALA A 262 2.21 -1.59 2.61
N GLU A 263 1.87 -1.46 3.88
CA GLU A 263 2.21 -2.39 4.96
C GLU A 263 1.00 -2.68 5.87
N PHE A 264 -0.20 -2.55 5.34
CA PHE A 264 -1.45 -2.86 6.02
C PHE A 264 -2.49 -3.41 5.05
N SER A 265 -3.54 -3.99 5.61
CA SER A 265 -4.61 -4.64 4.87
C SER A 265 -5.97 -4.28 5.44
N MET A 266 -6.97 -4.25 4.56
CA MET A 266 -8.37 -4.04 4.87
C MET A 266 -9.21 -5.15 4.28
N ILE A 267 -10.17 -5.64 5.05
CA ILE A 267 -11.21 -6.57 4.56
C ILE A 267 -12.57 -6.07 5.01
N MET A 268 -13.57 -6.31 4.18
CA MET A 268 -14.97 -5.94 4.44
C MET A 268 -15.84 -7.18 4.35
N ASP A 269 -16.73 -7.37 5.32
CA ASP A 269 -17.67 -8.48 5.32
C ASP A 269 -18.97 -8.18 4.56
N CYS A 270 -19.82 -9.19 4.41
CA CYS A 270 -21.09 -9.07 3.68
C CYS A 270 -22.13 -8.17 4.38
N LYS A 271 -21.92 -7.84 5.65
CA LYS A 271 -22.74 -6.90 6.43
C LYS A 271 -22.27 -5.46 6.34
N GLY A 272 -21.13 -5.21 5.70
CA GLY A 272 -20.52 -3.88 5.60
C GLY A 272 -19.68 -3.50 6.82
N ASN A 273 -19.23 -4.47 7.61
CA ASN A 273 -18.23 -4.25 8.64
C ASN A 273 -16.83 -4.26 8.02
N LEU A 274 -16.00 -3.31 8.43
CA LEU A 274 -14.63 -3.16 7.97
C LEU A 274 -13.67 -3.63 9.06
N TYR A 275 -12.63 -4.35 8.66
CA TYR A 275 -11.56 -4.84 9.53
C TYR A 275 -10.20 -4.44 8.95
N SER A 276 -9.25 -4.12 9.82
CA SER A 276 -7.90 -3.75 9.43
C SER A 276 -6.86 -4.52 10.22
N PHE A 277 -5.68 -4.70 9.62
CA PHE A 277 -4.51 -5.31 10.24
C PHE A 277 -3.24 -4.85 9.55
N GLY A 278 -2.10 -4.94 10.26
CA GLY A 278 -0.80 -4.49 9.80
C GLY A 278 -0.27 -3.30 10.57
N CYS A 279 0.45 -2.41 9.89
CA CYS A 279 1.15 -1.27 10.46
C CYS A 279 0.21 -0.10 10.77
N PRO A 280 0.20 0.42 12.00
CA PRO A 280 -0.65 1.54 12.40
C PRO A 280 0.02 2.93 12.29
N GLU A 281 1.25 3.03 11.83
CA GLU A 281 2.18 4.18 11.94
C GLU A 281 1.54 5.57 11.77
N TYR A 282 0.57 5.71 10.87
CA TYR A 282 -0.11 6.97 10.58
C TYR A 282 -1.59 6.96 10.95
N GLY A 283 -2.02 5.99 11.76
CA GLY A 283 -3.43 5.81 12.08
C GLY A 283 -4.26 5.17 10.96
N GLN A 284 -3.64 4.66 9.89
CA GLN A 284 -4.31 4.09 8.73
C GLN A 284 -5.19 2.87 9.03
N LEU A 285 -5.03 2.25 10.20
CA LEU A 285 -5.89 1.15 10.64
C LEU A 285 -7.23 1.63 11.20
N GLY A 286 -7.35 2.89 11.63
CA GLY A 286 -8.61 3.48 12.07
C GLY A 286 -9.03 3.15 13.50
N HIS A 287 -8.09 2.83 14.39
CA HIS A 287 -8.35 2.44 15.78
C HIS A 287 -8.01 3.53 16.80
N ASN A 288 -7.97 4.80 16.38
CA ASN A 288 -7.64 5.96 17.19
C ASN A 288 -6.26 5.89 17.84
N SER A 289 -5.31 5.27 17.16
CA SER A 289 -3.92 5.13 17.61
C SER A 289 -2.99 4.99 16.41
N ASP A 290 -1.77 5.51 16.55
CA ASP A 290 -0.64 5.24 15.67
C ASP A 290 0.21 4.05 16.15
N GLY A 291 -0.17 3.45 17.27
CA GLY A 291 0.52 2.29 17.85
C GLY A 291 1.97 2.54 18.26
N LYS A 292 2.43 3.78 18.23
CA LYS A 292 3.83 4.14 18.44
C LYS A 292 4.24 3.99 19.89
N PHE A 293 5.35 3.31 20.13
CA PHE A 293 5.97 3.23 21.45
C PHE A 293 7.49 3.26 21.38
N ILE A 294 8.13 3.59 22.50
CA ILE A 294 9.58 3.61 22.60
C ILE A 294 10.03 2.27 23.17
N ALA A 295 10.68 1.48 22.35
CA ALA A 295 11.29 0.20 22.74
C ALA A 295 12.65 0.39 23.40
N ARG A 296 13.30 -0.72 23.80
CA ARG A 296 14.66 -0.70 24.34
C ARG A 296 15.62 -0.03 23.35
N ALA A 297 16.61 0.67 23.89
CA ALA A 297 17.59 1.45 23.13
C ALA A 297 16.97 2.66 22.35
N GLN A 298 15.89 3.24 22.89
CA GLN A 298 15.21 4.43 22.34
C GLN A 298 14.75 4.27 20.88
N ARG A 299 14.55 3.03 20.41
CA ARG A 299 13.98 2.79 19.08
C ARG A 299 12.47 2.95 19.10
N ILE A 300 11.97 3.59 18.07
CA ILE A 300 10.52 3.68 17.84
C ILE A 300 10.07 2.36 17.22
N GLU A 301 9.09 1.74 17.86
CA GLU A 301 8.42 0.54 17.36
C GLU A 301 6.89 0.80 17.34
N TYR A 302 6.15 -0.07 16.68
CA TYR A 302 4.72 0.06 16.50
C TYR A 302 4.00 -1.18 16.99
N ASP A 303 2.92 -0.98 17.71
CA ASP A 303 2.01 -2.04 18.15
C ASP A 303 1.07 -2.39 16.99
N CYS A 304 1.52 -3.35 16.17
CA CYS A 304 0.83 -3.74 14.95
C CYS A 304 -0.38 -4.63 15.25
N GLU A 305 -1.43 -4.52 14.44
CA GLU A 305 -2.57 -5.43 14.50
C GLU A 305 -2.25 -6.70 13.69
N LEU A 306 -2.18 -7.83 14.39
CA LEU A 306 -1.76 -9.11 13.82
C LEU A 306 -2.91 -9.95 13.28
N VAL A 307 -4.14 -9.61 13.65
CA VAL A 307 -5.37 -10.24 13.20
C VAL A 307 -6.39 -9.17 12.80
N PRO A 308 -7.39 -9.50 11.99
CA PRO A 308 -8.42 -8.54 11.61
C PRO A 308 -9.11 -7.94 12.84
N ARG A 309 -9.03 -6.61 12.97
CA ARG A 309 -9.69 -5.84 14.01
C ARG A 309 -10.73 -4.92 13.40
N ARG A 310 -11.95 -4.92 13.98
CA ARG A 310 -13.05 -4.11 13.45
C ARG A 310 -12.77 -2.62 13.60
N VAL A 311 -12.99 -1.88 12.51
CA VAL A 311 -13.02 -0.41 12.49
C VAL A 311 -14.42 0.02 12.90
N ALA A 312 -14.57 0.48 14.15
CA ALA A 312 -15.89 0.71 14.75
C ALA A 312 -16.27 2.17 14.85
N ILE A 313 -15.29 3.09 14.84
CA ILE A 313 -15.50 4.52 15.09
C ILE A 313 -15.41 5.28 13.77
N PHE A 314 -16.50 5.97 13.43
CA PHE A 314 -16.58 6.88 12.29
C PHE A 314 -16.97 8.26 12.82
N ILE A 315 -16.33 9.32 12.35
CA ILE A 315 -16.53 10.67 12.84
C ILE A 315 -16.79 11.66 11.70
N GLU A 316 -17.46 12.74 12.06
CA GLU A 316 -17.40 14.01 11.34
C GLU A 316 -16.78 15.10 12.22
N LYS A 317 -16.14 16.06 11.60
CA LYS A 317 -15.57 17.22 12.28
C LYS A 317 -16.27 18.48 11.78
N THR A 318 -16.90 19.20 12.70
CA THR A 318 -17.63 20.45 12.38
C THR A 318 -16.66 21.57 12.01
N LYS A 319 -17.18 22.67 11.47
CA LYS A 319 -16.38 23.88 11.17
C LYS A 319 -15.69 24.44 12.41
N ASP A 320 -16.32 24.31 13.56
CA ASP A 320 -15.81 24.77 14.86
C ASP A 320 -14.81 23.80 15.49
N GLY A 321 -14.46 22.72 14.77
CA GLY A 321 -13.51 21.72 15.22
C GLY A 321 -14.08 20.67 16.18
N GLN A 322 -15.39 20.67 16.44
CA GLN A 322 -16.04 19.65 17.25
C GLN A 322 -16.08 18.31 16.52
N ILE A 323 -15.79 17.25 17.22
CA ILE A 323 -15.83 15.87 16.73
C ILE A 323 -17.16 15.24 17.13
N LEU A 324 -17.90 14.77 16.13
CA LEU A 324 -19.17 14.10 16.32
C LEU A 324 -19.10 12.66 15.80
N PRO A 325 -19.64 11.67 16.52
CA PRO A 325 -19.71 10.32 16.03
C PRO A 325 -20.73 10.21 14.90
N VAL A 326 -20.41 9.40 13.88
CA VAL A 326 -21.33 9.03 12.80
C VAL A 326 -21.74 7.58 13.04
N PRO A 327 -22.96 7.32 13.52
CA PRO A 327 -23.41 5.97 13.85
C PRO A 327 -23.86 5.19 12.63
N ASN A 328 -23.91 3.87 12.77
CA ASN A 328 -24.54 2.94 11.81
C ASN A 328 -23.97 3.02 10.40
N VAL A 329 -22.65 3.21 10.28
CA VAL A 329 -21.98 3.21 8.96
C VAL A 329 -21.91 1.78 8.44
N VAL A 330 -22.47 1.57 7.25
CA VAL A 330 -22.40 0.31 6.51
C VAL A 330 -21.47 0.52 5.31
N VAL A 331 -20.28 -0.06 5.36
CA VAL A 331 -19.28 0.08 4.31
C VAL A 331 -19.69 -0.70 3.07
N ARG A 332 -19.51 -0.11 1.88
CA ARG A 332 -19.81 -0.71 0.57
C ARG A 332 -18.60 -0.88 -0.31
N ASP A 333 -17.59 -0.05 -0.13
CA ASP A 333 -16.32 -0.17 -0.84
C ASP A 333 -15.17 0.38 0.00
N VAL A 334 -13.96 -0.10 -0.26
CA VAL A 334 -12.74 0.32 0.40
C VAL A 334 -11.61 0.43 -0.63
N ALA A 335 -10.81 1.50 -0.52
CA ALA A 335 -9.62 1.72 -1.34
C ALA A 335 -8.48 2.18 -0.45
N CYS A 336 -7.28 1.65 -0.69
CA CYS A 336 -6.07 1.96 0.09
C CYS A 336 -5.00 2.59 -0.80
N GLY A 337 -4.45 3.71 -0.33
CA GLY A 337 -3.18 4.24 -0.83
C GLY A 337 -2.02 3.65 -0.05
N ALA A 338 -0.84 4.30 -0.13
CA ALA A 338 0.33 3.80 0.60
C ALA A 338 0.09 3.75 2.12
N ASN A 339 -0.40 4.83 2.70
CA ASN A 339 -0.59 5.00 4.13
C ASN A 339 -1.92 5.67 4.47
N HIS A 340 -2.93 5.55 3.62
CA HIS A 340 -4.26 6.09 3.86
C HIS A 340 -5.35 5.17 3.31
N THR A 341 -6.54 5.34 3.82
CA THR A 341 -7.70 4.54 3.45
C THR A 341 -8.89 5.43 3.13
N LEU A 342 -9.65 5.03 2.13
CA LEU A 342 -10.96 5.59 1.78
C LEU A 342 -12.02 4.52 1.91
N VAL A 343 -13.19 4.87 2.40
CA VAL A 343 -14.38 4.02 2.30
C VAL A 343 -15.56 4.78 1.74
N LEU A 344 -16.38 4.06 1.02
CA LEU A 344 -17.69 4.46 0.55
C LEU A 344 -18.74 3.70 1.36
N ASP A 345 -19.72 4.39 1.92
CA ASP A 345 -20.77 3.75 2.69
C ASP A 345 -22.08 3.58 1.89
N SER A 346 -23.06 2.93 2.51
CA SER A 346 -24.37 2.68 1.91
C SER A 346 -25.18 3.95 1.65
N GLN A 347 -24.85 5.07 2.30
CA GLN A 347 -25.45 6.39 2.08
C GLN A 347 -24.66 7.25 1.09
N LYS A 348 -23.68 6.63 0.37
CA LYS A 348 -22.82 7.29 -0.62
C LYS A 348 -21.89 8.36 -0.06
N ARG A 349 -21.67 8.31 1.26
CA ARG A 349 -20.68 9.15 1.95
C ARG A 349 -19.29 8.56 1.79
N VAL A 350 -18.28 9.42 1.80
CA VAL A 350 -16.87 9.05 1.75
C VAL A 350 -16.22 9.40 3.08
N PHE A 351 -15.48 8.45 3.65
CA PHE A 351 -14.62 8.65 4.82
C PHE A 351 -13.18 8.41 4.43
N SER A 352 -12.26 9.15 5.00
CA SER A 352 -10.82 8.99 4.79
C SER A 352 -10.04 9.12 6.09
N TRP A 353 -8.94 8.39 6.20
CA TRP A 353 -8.05 8.43 7.37
C TRP A 353 -6.67 7.88 7.05
N GLY A 354 -5.74 8.02 7.99
CA GLY A 354 -4.34 7.67 7.87
C GLY A 354 -3.47 8.90 7.66
N PHE A 355 -2.42 8.78 6.88
CA PHE A 355 -1.47 9.85 6.62
C PHE A 355 -2.08 11.01 5.85
N GLY A 356 -2.03 12.21 6.44
CA GLY A 356 -2.64 13.43 5.89
C GLY A 356 -1.74 14.27 4.99
N GLY A 357 -0.47 13.91 4.86
CA GLY A 357 0.49 14.65 4.03
C GLY A 357 0.01 14.82 2.59
N TYR A 358 0.34 15.96 1.99
CA TYR A 358 -0.09 16.37 0.64
C TYR A 358 -1.60 16.51 0.47
N GLY A 359 -2.38 16.55 1.56
CA GLY A 359 -3.82 16.70 1.52
C GLY A 359 -4.60 15.49 1.01
N ARG A 360 -3.99 14.30 1.00
CA ARG A 360 -4.58 13.06 0.46
C ARG A 360 -5.87 12.60 1.13
N LEU A 361 -6.19 13.14 2.31
CA LEU A 361 -7.44 12.82 3.02
C LEU A 361 -8.62 13.70 2.60
N GLY A 362 -8.38 14.86 1.98
CA GLY A 362 -9.44 15.72 1.47
C GLY A 362 -10.17 16.56 2.52
N HIS A 363 -9.55 16.82 3.67
CA HIS A 363 -10.14 17.56 4.81
C HIS A 363 -9.71 19.03 4.86
N ALA A 364 -9.12 19.56 3.79
CA ALA A 364 -8.55 20.91 3.69
C ALA A 364 -7.36 21.17 4.63
N GLU A 365 -6.75 20.13 5.16
CA GLU A 365 -5.58 20.19 6.03
C GLU A 365 -4.65 19.01 5.77
N GLN A 366 -3.40 19.07 6.30
CA GLN A 366 -2.39 18.01 6.13
C GLN A 366 -2.14 17.25 7.44
N LYS A 367 -3.16 17.09 8.26
CA LYS A 367 -3.08 16.32 9.50
C LYS A 367 -3.44 14.87 9.28
N ASP A 368 -2.76 13.98 10.00
CA ASP A 368 -3.10 12.58 10.07
C ASP A 368 -4.43 12.40 10.81
N GLU A 369 -5.22 11.45 10.37
CA GLU A 369 -6.47 11.05 11.03
C GLU A 369 -6.36 9.61 11.49
N MET A 370 -6.59 9.40 12.77
CA MET A 370 -6.48 8.09 13.43
C MET A 370 -7.77 7.26 13.36
N VAL A 371 -8.86 7.86 12.89
CA VAL A 371 -10.17 7.23 12.71
C VAL A 371 -10.81 7.71 11.41
N PRO A 372 -11.70 6.91 10.81
CA PRO A 372 -12.46 7.32 9.63
C PRO A 372 -13.18 8.65 9.81
N ARG A 373 -12.79 9.66 9.03
CA ARG A 373 -13.38 10.99 9.06
C ARG A 373 -14.15 11.29 7.77
N LEU A 374 -15.36 11.79 7.91
CA LEU A 374 -16.25 12.16 6.81
C LEU A 374 -15.62 13.23 5.91
N VAL A 375 -15.58 12.97 4.59
CA VAL A 375 -15.19 13.95 3.58
C VAL A 375 -16.44 14.79 3.22
N LYS A 376 -16.49 16.01 3.70
CA LYS A 376 -17.68 16.87 3.67
C LYS A 376 -18.32 17.08 2.30
N LEU A 377 -17.51 17.11 1.23
CA LEU A 377 -18.01 17.36 -0.12
C LEU A 377 -19.08 16.37 -0.55
N PHE A 378 -18.97 15.11 -0.12
CA PHE A 378 -19.85 14.02 -0.54
C PHE A 378 -21.01 13.76 0.43
N ASP A 379 -21.19 14.61 1.43
CA ASP A 379 -22.23 14.47 2.48
C ASP A 379 -23.49 15.31 2.21
N PHE A 380 -23.78 15.65 0.97
CA PHE A 380 -24.96 16.42 0.62
C PHE A 380 -25.87 15.64 -0.35
N PRO A 381 -27.19 15.79 -0.25
CA PRO A 381 -28.09 15.17 -1.21
C PRO A 381 -27.72 15.50 -2.66
N GLY A 382 -27.61 14.46 -3.49
CA GLY A 382 -27.22 14.59 -4.90
C GLY A 382 -25.72 14.83 -5.13
N ARG A 383 -24.89 14.85 -4.08
CA ARG A 383 -23.44 14.99 -4.15
C ARG A 383 -22.66 13.77 -3.64
N GLY A 384 -23.36 12.70 -3.31
CA GLY A 384 -22.73 11.46 -2.88
C GLY A 384 -21.78 10.87 -3.92
N ALA A 385 -20.90 9.98 -3.49
CA ALA A 385 -20.00 9.24 -4.37
C ALA A 385 -20.60 7.89 -4.77
N SER A 386 -20.26 7.44 -5.98
CA SER A 386 -20.60 6.12 -6.52
C SER A 386 -19.39 5.19 -6.61
N GLN A 387 -18.18 5.74 -6.68
CA GLN A 387 -16.92 4.97 -6.77
C GLN A 387 -15.83 5.73 -6.04
N ILE A 388 -14.88 4.99 -5.46
CA ILE A 388 -13.68 5.51 -4.82
C ILE A 388 -12.44 4.79 -5.31
N TYR A 389 -11.31 5.51 -5.39
CA TYR A 389 -10.01 4.97 -5.77
C TYR A 389 -8.90 5.68 -4.98
N ALA A 390 -7.84 4.98 -4.69
CA ALA A 390 -6.66 5.54 -4.04
C ALA A 390 -5.40 5.25 -4.85
N GLY A 391 -4.63 6.29 -5.10
CA GLY A 391 -3.25 6.20 -5.58
C GLY A 391 -2.27 6.16 -4.42
N TYR A 392 -0.98 6.18 -4.71
CA TYR A 392 0.06 6.13 -3.67
C TYR A 392 -0.08 7.29 -2.68
N THR A 393 -0.24 8.52 -3.17
CA THR A 393 -0.32 9.78 -2.40
C THR A 393 -1.56 10.60 -2.70
N CYS A 394 -2.53 10.03 -3.37
CA CYS A 394 -3.72 10.75 -3.83
C CYS A 394 -4.98 9.89 -3.72
N SER A 395 -6.10 10.55 -3.88
CA SER A 395 -7.44 9.95 -3.77
C SER A 395 -8.34 10.43 -4.88
N PHE A 396 -9.29 9.58 -5.27
CA PHE A 396 -10.29 9.88 -6.28
C PHE A 396 -11.67 9.42 -5.82
N ALA A 397 -12.69 10.13 -6.24
CA ALA A 397 -14.08 9.68 -6.14
C ALA A 397 -14.84 10.07 -7.41
N VAL A 398 -15.75 9.22 -7.82
CA VAL A 398 -16.74 9.53 -8.86
C VAL A 398 -18.05 9.85 -8.16
N SER A 399 -18.63 11.01 -8.44
CA SER A 399 -19.91 11.40 -7.87
C SER A 399 -21.07 10.58 -8.46
N GLU A 400 -22.23 10.63 -7.84
CA GLU A 400 -23.47 9.99 -8.35
C GLU A 400 -23.87 10.47 -9.75
N VAL A 401 -23.54 11.71 -10.07
CA VAL A 401 -23.80 12.32 -11.38
C VAL A 401 -22.67 12.07 -12.39
N GLY A 402 -21.65 11.28 -12.03
CA GLY A 402 -20.58 10.84 -12.91
C GLY A 402 -19.33 11.74 -12.95
N GLY A 403 -19.28 12.84 -12.20
CA GLY A 403 -18.13 13.73 -12.14
C GLY A 403 -16.97 13.07 -11.38
N LEU A 404 -15.75 13.13 -11.93
CA LEU A 404 -14.53 12.67 -11.27
C LEU A 404 -13.93 13.78 -10.41
N PHE A 405 -13.61 13.45 -9.16
CA PHE A 405 -12.91 14.32 -8.20
C PHE A 405 -11.56 13.72 -7.84
N PHE A 406 -10.59 14.60 -7.64
CA PHE A 406 -9.21 14.28 -7.26
C PHE A 406 -8.77 15.14 -6.08
N TRP A 407 -7.96 14.57 -5.17
CA TRP A 407 -7.25 15.29 -4.11
C TRP A 407 -5.96 14.57 -3.71
N GLY A 408 -5.06 15.29 -3.04
CA GLY A 408 -3.71 14.82 -2.75
C GLY A 408 -2.71 15.31 -3.78
N ALA A 409 -1.61 14.59 -3.94
CA ALA A 409 -0.54 14.93 -4.85
C ALA A 409 -0.18 13.77 -5.78
N THR A 410 0.19 14.11 -7.01
CA THR A 410 0.88 13.20 -7.92
C THR A 410 2.38 13.52 -7.94
N ASN A 411 3.21 12.59 -8.39
CA ASN A 411 4.66 12.80 -8.49
C ASN A 411 5.06 13.97 -9.40
N THR A 412 4.19 14.35 -10.31
CA THR A 412 4.46 15.38 -11.31
C THR A 412 4.00 16.76 -10.90
N SER A 413 3.08 16.87 -9.93
CA SER A 413 2.61 18.16 -9.46
C SER A 413 3.39 18.61 -8.22
N ARG A 414 3.95 19.81 -8.26
CA ARG A 414 4.49 20.49 -7.07
C ARG A 414 3.39 21.02 -6.15
N GLU A 415 2.16 21.03 -6.64
CA GLU A 415 1.00 21.50 -5.91
C GLU A 415 0.19 20.30 -5.40
N SER A 416 -0.19 20.37 -4.14
CA SER A 416 -1.08 19.42 -3.51
C SER A 416 -2.47 20.00 -3.39
N THR A 417 -3.49 19.20 -3.69
CA THR A 417 -4.89 19.58 -3.52
C THR A 417 -5.42 18.96 -2.23
N MET A 418 -5.68 19.78 -1.22
CA MET A 418 -6.11 19.32 0.11
C MET A 418 -7.62 19.08 0.23
N TYR A 419 -8.39 19.40 -0.79
CA TYR A 419 -9.84 19.24 -0.84
C TYR A 419 -10.26 18.65 -2.19
N PRO A 420 -11.32 17.82 -2.27
CA PRO A 420 -11.75 17.22 -3.52
C PRO A 420 -12.04 18.27 -4.58
N LYS A 421 -11.33 18.19 -5.71
CA LYS A 421 -11.46 19.09 -6.86
C LYS A 421 -11.91 18.32 -8.09
N ALA A 422 -12.90 18.86 -8.79
CA ALA A 422 -13.42 18.25 -10.02
C ALA A 422 -12.34 18.24 -11.12
N VAL A 423 -12.20 17.10 -11.80
CA VAL A 423 -11.33 16.94 -12.97
C VAL A 423 -12.12 17.40 -14.20
N GLN A 424 -11.96 18.67 -14.60
CA GLN A 424 -12.75 19.33 -15.63
C GLN A 424 -12.60 18.67 -17.00
N ASP A 425 -11.39 18.22 -17.35
CA ASP A 425 -11.07 17.61 -18.65
C ASP A 425 -11.84 16.31 -18.92
N LEU A 426 -12.38 15.69 -17.88
CA LEU A 426 -13.18 14.48 -17.96
C LEU A 426 -14.67 14.74 -17.72
N CYS A 427 -15.10 16.00 -17.74
CA CYS A 427 -16.50 16.36 -17.62
C CYS A 427 -17.32 15.77 -18.79
N GLY A 428 -18.45 15.15 -18.48
CA GLY A 428 -19.29 14.46 -19.47
C GLY A 428 -18.86 13.04 -19.85
N TRP A 429 -17.72 12.57 -19.35
CA TRP A 429 -17.27 11.20 -19.56
C TRP A 429 -17.75 10.27 -18.45
N ARG A 430 -18.15 9.06 -18.83
CA ARG A 430 -18.52 8.03 -17.86
C ARG A 430 -17.27 7.24 -17.45
N ILE A 431 -16.85 7.40 -16.21
CA ILE A 431 -15.74 6.65 -15.64
C ILE A 431 -16.20 5.22 -15.33
N ARG A 432 -15.58 4.23 -15.96
CA ARG A 432 -15.83 2.80 -15.70
C ARG A 432 -14.93 2.26 -14.60
N SER A 433 -13.65 2.57 -14.69
CA SER A 433 -12.65 2.18 -13.68
C SER A 433 -11.46 3.12 -13.75
N LEU A 434 -10.72 3.20 -12.68
CA LEU A 434 -9.50 3.96 -12.56
C LEU A 434 -8.44 3.09 -11.87
N ALA A 435 -7.22 3.13 -12.36
CA ALA A 435 -6.09 2.47 -11.73
C ALA A 435 -4.92 3.44 -11.62
N CYS A 436 -4.23 3.40 -10.49
CA CYS A 436 -3.04 4.20 -10.24
C CYS A 436 -1.84 3.28 -10.16
N GLY A 437 -0.79 3.59 -10.92
CA GLY A 437 0.47 2.88 -10.86
C GLY A 437 1.22 3.11 -9.55
N ALA A 438 2.19 2.23 -9.26
CA ALA A 438 3.12 2.42 -8.16
C ALA A 438 3.97 3.67 -8.42
N MET A 439 4.44 4.29 -7.34
CA MET A 439 5.32 5.45 -7.38
C MET A 439 6.68 5.07 -7.97
N GLY A 440 6.76 5.10 -9.27
CA GLY A 440 7.97 5.00 -10.08
C GLY A 440 8.01 6.19 -11.02
N THR A 441 9.05 6.37 -11.78
CA THR A 441 9.31 7.50 -12.69
C THR A 441 8.28 7.68 -13.82
N THR A 442 7.14 7.02 -13.79
CA THR A 442 6.09 7.10 -14.80
C THR A 442 4.84 7.78 -14.23
N SER A 443 4.35 8.76 -14.97
CA SER A 443 3.07 9.43 -14.71
C SER A 443 1.93 8.40 -14.57
N PRO A 444 0.95 8.63 -13.67
CA PRO A 444 -0.26 7.81 -13.65
C PRO A 444 -0.95 7.95 -15.01
N SER A 445 -0.93 6.89 -15.79
CA SER A 445 -1.76 6.82 -16.98
C SER A 445 -3.19 6.58 -16.53
N LEU A 446 -4.04 7.59 -16.66
CA LEU A 446 -5.48 7.38 -16.63
C LEU A 446 -5.82 6.43 -17.79
N PRO A 447 -6.52 5.32 -17.56
CA PRO A 447 -7.02 4.54 -18.68
C PRO A 447 -7.92 5.42 -19.52
N LEU A 448 -7.62 5.50 -20.82
CA LEU A 448 -8.44 6.27 -21.76
C LEU A 448 -9.89 5.81 -21.65
N PRO A 449 -10.84 6.73 -21.50
CA PRO A 449 -12.24 6.37 -21.50
C PRO A 449 -12.60 5.74 -22.85
N LEU A 450 -13.19 4.56 -22.81
CA LEU A 450 -13.75 3.94 -24.01
C LEU A 450 -14.86 4.87 -24.52
N ARG A 451 -14.71 5.33 -25.77
CA ARG A 451 -15.78 6.06 -26.49
C ARG A 451 -17.09 5.29 -26.38
N LYS A 452 -18.19 6.04 -26.31
CA LYS A 452 -19.56 5.52 -26.38
C LYS A 452 -19.76 4.56 -27.55
#